data_95f0df23c2f016706c1f08b3199c126d
#
_entry.id   95f0df23c2f016706c1f08b3199c126d
#
_cell.length_a   1.000
_cell.length_b   1.000
_cell.length_c   1.000
_cell.angle_alpha   90.00
_cell.angle_beta   90.00
_cell.angle_gamma   90.00
#
_symmetry.space_group_name_H-M   'P 1'
#
loop_
_entity.id
_entity.type
_entity.pdbx_description
1 polymer ?
#
loop_
_entity_poly.entity_id
_entity_poly.type
_entity_poly.pdbx_seq_one_letter_code
_entity_poly.pdbx_strand_id
1 'polypeptide(L)'
;NHRCVGVTQDSAGATVNFVQGSDGAALPSAQADIVIACDGIHSAIRKQFYPNDKLAFAGINTWRGVTRHKPILTGKSYMRVGSIKTGKMVIYPIVDSIDDEGNQLINWMAEIEGDSRDMNDWNTGGKIEDFMPIFKDWKFDWLDVPALIRNADQVLEYPMVDKDPIAQWTFGRITLMGDAAHPMYPRGSNGSAQALIDARTLAAELASQADPLAALQSYE
;
A
#
# COMPACT_ATOMS: atom_id res chain seq x y z
N ASN A 1 -3.70 3.29 -19.58
CA ASN A 1 -2.57 3.61 -18.72
C ASN A 1 -2.48 5.14 -18.50
N HIS A 2 -3.38 5.68 -17.64
CA HIS A 2 -3.48 7.11 -17.33
C HIS A 2 -2.83 7.39 -15.97
N ARG A 3 -1.76 8.14 -15.94
CA ARG A 3 -1.13 8.62 -14.70
C ARG A 3 -1.62 10.02 -14.40
N CYS A 4 -2.31 10.21 -13.27
CA CYS A 4 -2.69 11.54 -12.79
C CYS A 4 -1.44 12.37 -12.46
N VAL A 5 -1.41 13.63 -12.91
CA VAL A 5 -0.31 14.58 -12.67
C VAL A 5 -0.75 15.84 -11.95
N GLY A 6 -2.04 16.00 -11.71
CA GLY A 6 -2.58 17.12 -10.95
C GLY A 6 -4.05 17.37 -11.23
N VAL A 7 -4.61 18.29 -10.49
CA VAL A 7 -6.01 18.70 -10.55
C VAL A 7 -6.13 20.22 -10.50
N THR A 8 -7.10 20.76 -11.21
CA THR A 8 -7.53 22.16 -11.12
C THR A 8 -9.01 22.21 -10.82
N GLN A 9 -9.52 23.31 -10.26
CA GLN A 9 -10.94 23.50 -9.99
C GLN A 9 -11.35 24.96 -10.17
N ASP A 10 -12.62 25.17 -10.48
CA ASP A 10 -13.28 26.48 -10.52
C ASP A 10 -14.71 26.39 -9.99
N SER A 11 -15.55 27.40 -10.25
CA SER A 11 -16.95 27.41 -9.81
C SER A 11 -17.80 26.34 -10.51
N ALA A 12 -17.41 25.88 -11.71
CA ALA A 12 -18.17 24.94 -12.53
C ALA A 12 -17.82 23.46 -12.23
N GLY A 13 -16.58 23.17 -11.81
CA GLY A 13 -16.15 21.78 -11.59
C GLY A 13 -14.68 21.64 -11.23
N ALA A 14 -14.21 20.41 -11.26
CA ALA A 14 -12.81 20.07 -11.10
C ALA A 14 -12.32 19.28 -12.32
N THR A 15 -11.08 19.51 -12.74
CA THR A 15 -10.46 18.88 -13.90
C THR A 15 -9.19 18.14 -13.49
N VAL A 16 -9.15 16.84 -13.77
CA VAL A 16 -7.98 15.99 -13.52
C VAL A 16 -7.15 15.87 -14.79
N ASN A 17 -5.86 16.12 -14.68
CA ASN A 17 -4.91 16.05 -15.78
C ASN A 17 -4.13 14.73 -15.76
N PHE A 18 -3.99 14.13 -16.94
CA PHE A 18 -3.33 12.84 -17.10
C PHE A 18 -2.19 12.89 -18.12
N VAL A 19 -1.24 12.00 -17.90
CA VAL A 19 -0.21 11.66 -18.90
C VAL A 19 -0.16 10.16 -19.07
N GLN A 20 0.36 9.72 -20.20
CA GLN A 20 0.64 8.31 -20.44
C GLN A 20 1.76 7.84 -19.50
N GLY A 21 1.56 6.71 -18.85
CA GLY A 21 2.51 6.22 -17.85
C GLY A 21 3.87 5.78 -18.43
N SER A 22 3.92 5.44 -19.74
CA SER A 22 5.11 4.90 -20.39
C SER A 22 6.12 5.97 -20.84
N ASP A 23 5.62 7.10 -21.36
CA ASP A 23 6.42 8.12 -22.03
C ASP A 23 6.13 9.56 -21.56
N GLY A 24 5.12 9.72 -20.71
CA GLY A 24 4.71 11.03 -20.18
C GLY A 24 3.94 11.91 -21.17
N ALA A 25 3.52 11.38 -22.33
CA ALA A 25 2.70 12.12 -23.29
C ALA A 25 1.39 12.57 -22.66
N ALA A 26 0.96 13.80 -22.95
CA ALA A 26 -0.30 14.33 -22.43
C ALA A 26 -1.49 13.51 -22.92
N LEU A 27 -2.41 13.22 -22.05
CA LEU A 27 -3.68 12.55 -22.33
C LEU A 27 -4.85 13.50 -22.10
N PRO A 28 -6.03 13.22 -22.67
CA PRO A 28 -7.24 14.00 -22.40
C PRO A 28 -7.53 14.09 -20.91
N SER A 29 -7.82 15.31 -20.44
CA SER A 29 -8.25 15.56 -19.08
C SER A 29 -9.69 15.10 -18.86
N ALA A 30 -10.04 14.78 -17.60
CA ALA A 30 -11.41 14.48 -17.21
C ALA A 30 -11.97 15.60 -16.31
N GLN A 31 -13.21 16.00 -16.55
CA GLN A 31 -13.92 17.00 -15.78
C GLN A 31 -15.09 16.36 -15.01
N ALA A 32 -15.31 16.78 -13.78
CA ALA A 32 -16.38 16.31 -12.90
C ALA A 32 -16.80 17.40 -11.91
N ASP A 33 -17.95 17.21 -11.24
CA ASP A 33 -18.43 18.12 -10.20
C ASP A 33 -17.52 18.06 -8.96
N ILE A 34 -17.00 16.88 -8.63
CA ILE A 34 -16.07 16.63 -7.53
C ILE A 34 -14.99 15.64 -7.95
N VAL A 35 -13.86 15.64 -7.26
CA VAL A 35 -12.75 14.68 -7.43
C VAL A 35 -12.41 14.04 -6.10
N ILE A 36 -12.38 12.71 -6.08
CA ILE A 36 -11.93 11.92 -4.93
C ILE A 36 -10.56 11.32 -5.29
N ALA A 37 -9.52 11.80 -4.63
CA ALA A 37 -8.15 11.37 -4.88
C ALA A 37 -7.80 10.14 -4.03
N CYS A 38 -7.72 8.99 -4.69
CA CYS A 38 -7.36 7.69 -4.11
C CYS A 38 -6.06 7.17 -4.73
N ASP A 39 -5.12 8.07 -5.05
CA ASP A 39 -3.91 7.80 -5.81
C ASP A 39 -2.70 7.37 -4.93
N GLY A 40 -2.99 6.96 -3.69
CA GLY A 40 -2.06 6.26 -2.81
C GLY A 40 -1.02 7.15 -2.13
N ILE A 41 -0.03 6.53 -1.48
CA ILE A 41 1.01 7.22 -0.69
C ILE A 41 1.83 8.21 -1.53
N HIS A 42 1.97 7.97 -2.84
CA HIS A 42 2.64 8.86 -3.79
C HIS A 42 1.68 9.82 -4.51
N SER A 43 0.52 10.09 -3.92
CA SER A 43 -0.51 10.95 -4.48
C SER A 43 0.04 12.22 -5.10
N ALA A 44 -0.20 12.41 -6.40
CA ALA A 44 0.12 13.63 -7.12
C ALA A 44 -0.78 14.78 -6.66
N ILE A 45 -2.03 14.48 -6.30
CA ILE A 45 -3.01 15.46 -5.81
C ILE A 45 -2.64 15.93 -4.40
N ARG A 46 -2.31 15.00 -3.47
CA ARG A 46 -1.81 15.40 -2.14
C ARG A 46 -0.57 16.28 -2.25
N LYS A 47 0.39 15.93 -3.11
CA LYS A 47 1.60 16.72 -3.30
C LYS A 47 1.33 18.14 -3.80
N GLN A 48 0.24 18.36 -4.53
CA GLN A 48 -0.17 19.68 -5.00
C GLN A 48 -0.60 20.59 -3.84
N PHE A 49 -1.33 20.04 -2.85
CA PHE A 49 -1.77 20.78 -1.66
C PHE A 49 -0.72 20.81 -0.55
N TYR A 50 0.12 19.79 -0.47
CA TYR A 50 1.18 19.64 0.52
C TYR A 50 2.54 19.42 -0.17
N PRO A 51 3.11 20.44 -0.85
CA PRO A 51 4.33 20.27 -1.66
C PRO A 51 5.57 19.89 -0.85
N ASN A 52 5.58 20.19 0.44
CA ASN A 52 6.68 19.86 1.36
C ASN A 52 6.50 18.54 2.11
N ASP A 53 5.41 17.82 1.86
CA ASP A 53 5.11 16.53 2.47
C ASP A 53 6.14 15.48 2.04
N LYS A 54 6.67 14.73 3.01
CA LYS A 54 7.75 13.78 2.80
C LYS A 54 7.41 12.41 3.35
N LEU A 55 7.99 11.39 2.74
CA LEU A 55 7.99 10.05 3.32
C LEU A 55 8.88 10.03 4.57
N ALA A 56 8.41 9.38 5.62
CA ALA A 56 9.16 9.09 6.82
C ALA A 56 9.51 7.60 6.86
N PHE A 57 10.80 7.28 6.98
CA PHE A 57 11.25 5.91 7.10
C PHE A 57 11.07 5.40 8.52
N ALA A 58 10.41 4.27 8.65
CA ALA A 58 10.07 3.70 9.96
C ALA A 58 11.21 2.88 10.61
N GLY A 59 12.42 2.89 10.05
CA GLY A 59 13.56 2.12 10.56
C GLY A 59 13.49 0.62 10.23
N ILE A 60 12.70 0.23 9.21
CA ILE A 60 12.49 -1.18 8.87
C ILE A 60 12.59 -1.39 7.37
N ASN A 61 13.45 -2.31 6.99
CA ASN A 61 13.52 -2.84 5.65
C ASN A 61 12.63 -4.08 5.54
N THR A 62 11.96 -4.20 4.40
CA THR A 62 11.01 -5.29 4.15
C THR A 62 11.31 -5.97 2.84
N TRP A 63 11.33 -7.29 2.88
CA TRP A 63 11.36 -8.15 1.70
C TRP A 63 10.07 -8.94 1.62
N ARG A 64 9.55 -9.09 0.43
CA ARG A 64 8.29 -9.77 0.18
C ARG A 64 8.44 -10.73 -0.98
N GLY A 65 7.87 -11.92 -0.81
CA GLY A 65 7.75 -12.90 -1.87
C GLY A 65 6.42 -13.64 -1.82
N VAL A 66 6.14 -14.34 -2.91
CA VAL A 66 5.03 -15.29 -3.03
C VAL A 66 5.62 -16.64 -3.42
N THR A 67 5.25 -17.66 -2.68
CA THR A 67 5.78 -19.01 -2.89
C THR A 67 4.63 -20.01 -3.07
N ARG A 68 4.74 -20.88 -4.06
CA ARG A 68 3.90 -22.08 -4.17
C ARG A 68 4.31 -23.05 -3.07
N HIS A 69 3.37 -23.43 -2.22
CA HIS A 69 3.64 -24.28 -1.06
C HIS A 69 2.41 -25.09 -0.67
N LYS A 70 2.62 -26.24 -0.03
CA LYS A 70 1.53 -26.94 0.63
C LYS A 70 0.88 -26.07 1.69
N PRO A 71 -0.42 -26.30 2.01
CA PRO A 71 -1.08 -25.58 3.10
C PRO A 71 -0.26 -25.63 4.38
N ILE A 72 -0.05 -24.47 5.00
CA ILE A 72 0.66 -24.34 6.27
C ILE A 72 -0.37 -24.35 7.40
N LEU A 73 -0.18 -25.18 8.44
CA LEU A 73 -1.12 -25.39 9.54
C LEU A 73 -2.52 -25.75 8.99
N THR A 74 -3.50 -24.87 9.20
CA THR A 74 -4.88 -25.08 8.72
C THR A 74 -5.08 -24.73 7.25
N GLY A 75 -4.05 -24.20 6.57
CA GLY A 75 -4.17 -23.63 5.22
C GLY A 75 -4.91 -22.28 5.16
N LYS A 76 -5.37 -21.74 6.30
CA LYS A 76 -6.10 -20.45 6.42
C LYS A 76 -5.50 -19.54 7.50
N SER A 77 -4.30 -19.86 7.96
CA SER A 77 -3.66 -19.17 9.07
C SER A 77 -2.91 -17.92 8.61
N TYR A 78 -3.15 -16.81 9.31
CA TYR A 78 -2.29 -15.63 9.28
C TYR A 78 -1.26 -15.76 10.42
N MET A 79 0.00 -15.81 10.08
CA MET A 79 1.08 -16.10 11.03
C MET A 79 2.00 -14.90 11.16
N ARG A 80 2.36 -14.57 12.40
CA ARG A 80 3.44 -13.64 12.75
C ARG A 80 4.46 -14.39 13.59
N VAL A 81 5.71 -14.41 13.14
CA VAL A 81 6.80 -15.14 13.82
C VAL A 81 7.95 -14.18 14.05
N GLY A 82 8.52 -14.19 15.25
CA GLY A 82 9.64 -13.33 15.64
C GLY A 82 9.27 -11.91 16.01
N SER A 83 10.26 -11.03 16.03
CA SER A 83 10.15 -9.61 16.36
C SER A 83 11.01 -8.77 15.41
N ILE A 84 10.75 -7.48 15.31
CA ILE A 84 11.54 -6.57 14.46
C ILE A 84 13.02 -6.57 14.84
N LYS A 85 13.32 -6.69 16.13
CA LYS A 85 14.70 -6.71 16.64
C LYS A 85 15.48 -7.98 16.29
N THR A 86 14.80 -9.09 16.11
CA THR A 86 15.41 -10.41 15.85
C THR A 86 15.09 -10.98 14.47
N GLY A 87 14.47 -10.18 13.64
CA GLY A 87 13.81 -10.60 12.41
C GLY A 87 12.34 -10.97 12.67
N LYS A 88 11.46 -10.60 11.76
CA LYS A 88 10.03 -10.89 11.82
C LYS A 88 9.56 -11.42 10.48
N MET A 89 8.75 -12.44 10.52
CA MET A 89 8.03 -12.94 9.35
C MET A 89 6.53 -12.77 9.53
N VAL A 90 5.87 -12.35 8.45
CA VAL A 90 4.41 -12.39 8.30
C VAL A 90 4.11 -13.31 7.13
N ILE A 91 3.27 -14.32 7.34
CA ILE A 91 3.05 -15.40 6.37
C ILE A 91 1.57 -15.72 6.34
N TYR A 92 0.96 -15.77 5.15
CA TYR A 92 -0.45 -16.13 4.98
C TYR A 92 -0.76 -16.57 3.53
N PRO A 93 -1.75 -17.44 3.32
CA PRO A 93 -2.18 -17.81 1.99
C PRO A 93 -2.94 -16.65 1.31
N ILE A 94 -2.73 -16.48 0.00
CA ILE A 94 -3.43 -15.50 -0.83
C ILE A 94 -4.27 -16.13 -1.94
N VAL A 95 -3.96 -17.36 -2.32
CA VAL A 95 -4.78 -18.15 -3.25
C VAL A 95 -4.81 -19.59 -2.76
N ASP A 96 -6.00 -20.13 -2.63
CA ASP A 96 -6.23 -21.52 -2.27
C ASP A 96 -6.22 -22.42 -3.52
N SER A 97 -5.67 -23.63 -3.38
CA SER A 97 -5.80 -24.70 -4.37
C SER A 97 -5.49 -24.27 -5.82
N ILE A 98 -4.22 -23.95 -6.07
CA ILE A 98 -3.72 -23.48 -7.38
C ILE A 98 -3.45 -24.61 -8.39
N ASP A 99 -3.49 -25.86 -7.93
CA ASP A 99 -3.24 -27.06 -8.73
C ASP A 99 -3.91 -28.28 -8.11
N ASP A 100 -3.87 -29.40 -8.86
CA ASP A 100 -4.45 -30.71 -8.45
C ASP A 100 -3.74 -31.31 -7.22
N GLU A 101 -2.56 -30.85 -6.89
CA GLU A 101 -1.82 -31.26 -5.71
C GLU A 101 -2.27 -30.53 -4.44
N GLY A 102 -3.17 -29.55 -4.56
CA GLY A 102 -3.68 -28.72 -3.46
C GLY A 102 -2.66 -27.74 -2.91
N ASN A 103 -1.70 -27.28 -3.74
CA ASN A 103 -0.81 -26.21 -3.34
C ASN A 103 -1.55 -24.87 -3.26
N GLN A 104 -1.00 -23.97 -2.46
CA GLN A 104 -1.47 -22.59 -2.26
C GLN A 104 -0.40 -21.61 -2.71
N LEU A 105 -0.78 -20.38 -3.05
CA LEU A 105 0.16 -19.26 -3.07
C LEU A 105 0.24 -18.66 -1.66
N ILE A 106 1.43 -18.71 -1.10
CA ILE A 106 1.74 -18.19 0.23
C ILE A 106 2.49 -16.88 0.07
N ASN A 107 1.89 -15.79 0.51
CA ASN A 107 2.58 -14.52 0.67
C ASN A 107 3.39 -14.54 1.95
N TRP A 108 4.61 -14.05 1.89
CA TRP A 108 5.44 -13.83 3.07
C TRP A 108 6.13 -12.46 3.00
N MET A 109 6.35 -11.88 4.16
CA MET A 109 7.13 -10.67 4.34
C MET A 109 8.16 -10.90 5.43
N ALA A 110 9.42 -10.56 5.15
CA ALA A 110 10.51 -10.52 6.12
C ALA A 110 10.77 -9.06 6.47
N GLU A 111 10.73 -8.73 7.75
CA GLU A 111 10.92 -7.38 8.29
C GLU A 111 12.12 -7.37 9.23
N ILE A 112 13.06 -6.44 9.01
CA ILE A 112 14.29 -6.32 9.79
C ILE A 112 14.54 -4.84 10.08
N GLU A 113 14.88 -4.53 11.32
CA GLU A 113 15.35 -3.21 11.72
C GLU A 113 16.67 -2.88 10.98
N GLY A 114 16.77 -1.67 10.41
CA GLY A 114 17.95 -1.27 9.64
C GLY A 114 17.92 0.17 9.18
N ASP A 115 19.02 0.59 8.56
CA ASP A 115 19.18 1.94 8.05
C ASP A 115 18.32 2.18 6.80
N SER A 116 18.01 3.45 6.55
CA SER A 116 17.24 3.89 5.39
C SER A 116 17.96 3.50 4.08
N ARG A 117 17.23 2.83 3.21
CA ARG A 117 17.57 2.63 1.79
C ARG A 117 16.81 3.66 0.94
N ASP A 118 16.79 3.52 -0.39
CA ASP A 118 16.02 4.44 -1.24
C ASP A 118 14.51 4.30 -0.95
N MET A 119 13.93 5.31 -0.33
CA MET A 119 12.52 5.34 0.06
C MET A 119 11.54 5.45 -1.11
N ASN A 120 12.03 5.72 -2.31
CA ASN A 120 11.19 5.88 -3.51
C ASN A 120 11.18 4.63 -4.40
N ASP A 121 12.08 3.69 -4.16
CA ASP A 121 12.16 2.47 -4.96
C ASP A 121 11.36 1.33 -4.31
N TRP A 122 10.19 1.06 -4.87
CA TRP A 122 9.25 0.04 -4.42
C TRP A 122 9.30 -1.26 -5.24
N ASN A 123 10.16 -1.31 -6.26
CA ASN A 123 10.25 -2.43 -7.20
C ASN A 123 11.67 -2.96 -7.37
N THR A 124 12.57 -2.62 -6.47
CA THR A 124 13.91 -3.18 -6.49
C THR A 124 13.83 -4.68 -6.22
N GLY A 125 14.49 -5.47 -7.08
CA GLY A 125 14.67 -6.90 -6.84
C GLY A 125 15.43 -7.09 -5.52
N GLY A 126 14.78 -7.69 -4.52
CA GLY A 126 15.40 -8.00 -3.24
C GLY A 126 16.41 -9.13 -3.40
N LYS A 127 17.58 -8.97 -2.81
CA LYS A 127 18.60 -10.02 -2.76
C LYS A 127 18.38 -10.86 -1.50
N ILE A 128 18.16 -12.16 -1.69
CA ILE A 128 17.93 -13.09 -0.57
C ILE A 128 19.10 -13.08 0.42
N GLU A 129 20.31 -12.87 -0.07
CA GLU A 129 21.55 -12.85 0.71
C GLU A 129 21.56 -11.72 1.76
N ASP A 130 20.84 -10.64 1.51
CA ASP A 130 20.80 -9.46 2.40
C ASP A 130 20.07 -9.76 3.73
N PHE A 131 19.10 -10.67 3.71
CA PHE A 131 18.27 -10.96 4.89
C PHE A 131 18.25 -12.43 5.32
N MET A 132 18.58 -13.38 4.45
CA MET A 132 18.60 -14.79 4.76
C MET A 132 19.47 -15.17 5.97
N PRO A 133 20.62 -14.53 6.26
CA PRO A 133 21.40 -14.85 7.44
C PRO A 133 20.63 -14.81 8.76
N ILE A 134 19.59 -13.95 8.85
CA ILE A 134 18.74 -13.82 10.03
C ILE A 134 17.77 -15.00 10.14
N PHE A 135 17.27 -15.49 9.03
CA PHE A 135 16.22 -16.51 8.98
C PHE A 135 16.73 -17.92 8.69
N LYS A 136 18.03 -18.11 8.46
CA LYS A 136 18.63 -19.36 8.00
C LYS A 136 18.33 -20.57 8.89
N ASP A 137 18.18 -20.34 10.20
CA ASP A 137 17.95 -21.37 11.21
C ASP A 137 16.49 -21.46 11.66
N TRP A 138 15.57 -20.71 11.02
CA TRP A 138 14.15 -20.71 11.36
C TRP A 138 13.44 -21.93 10.75
N LYS A 139 13.61 -23.05 11.41
CA LYS A 139 12.98 -24.32 11.07
C LYS A 139 12.08 -24.75 12.22
N PHE A 140 10.82 -24.92 11.90
CA PHE A 140 9.78 -25.36 12.80
C PHE A 140 9.22 -26.68 12.27
N ASP A 141 8.61 -27.49 13.10
CA ASP A 141 7.99 -28.77 12.69
C ASP A 141 6.95 -28.58 11.56
N TRP A 142 6.37 -27.40 11.50
CA TRP A 142 5.30 -27.03 10.56
C TRP A 142 5.75 -26.09 9.42
N LEU A 143 6.96 -25.56 9.43
CA LEU A 143 7.48 -24.67 8.39
C LEU A 143 9.01 -24.59 8.36
N ASP A 144 9.62 -24.80 7.19
CA ASP A 144 11.00 -24.42 6.88
C ASP A 144 11.00 -23.04 6.22
N VAL A 145 11.27 -21.98 7.01
CA VAL A 145 11.27 -20.60 6.54
C VAL A 145 12.32 -20.35 5.45
N PRO A 146 13.59 -20.83 5.58
CA PRO A 146 14.55 -20.74 4.49
C PRO A 146 14.08 -21.37 3.17
N ALA A 147 13.42 -22.52 3.22
CA ALA A 147 12.87 -23.14 2.02
C ALA A 147 11.72 -22.32 1.42
N LEU A 148 10.83 -21.79 2.26
CA LEU A 148 9.75 -20.89 1.81
C LEU A 148 10.31 -19.69 1.05
N ILE A 149 11.34 -19.03 1.58
CA ILE A 149 11.96 -17.86 0.98
C ILE A 149 12.65 -18.20 -0.35
N ARG A 150 13.45 -19.27 -0.39
CA ARG A 150 14.22 -19.65 -1.59
C ARG A 150 13.36 -20.11 -2.77
N ASN A 151 12.17 -20.61 -2.47
CA ASN A 151 11.24 -21.11 -3.49
C ASN A 151 10.28 -20.02 -4.01
N ALA A 152 10.46 -18.75 -3.63
CA ALA A 152 9.72 -17.65 -4.22
C ALA A 152 10.19 -17.38 -5.65
N ASP A 153 9.25 -17.18 -6.57
CA ASP A 153 9.56 -16.83 -7.97
C ASP A 153 10.27 -15.48 -8.07
N GLN A 154 9.91 -14.55 -7.19
CA GLN A 154 10.48 -13.22 -7.11
C GLN A 154 10.47 -12.73 -5.66
N VAL A 155 11.54 -12.04 -5.28
CA VAL A 155 11.62 -11.29 -4.03
C VAL A 155 11.71 -9.81 -4.36
N LEU A 156 10.82 -9.02 -3.76
CA LEU A 156 10.83 -7.57 -3.84
C LEU A 156 11.35 -7.01 -2.52
N GLU A 157 12.10 -5.92 -2.61
CA GLU A 157 12.54 -5.14 -1.45
C GLU A 157 11.88 -3.78 -1.48
N TYR A 158 11.41 -3.30 -0.35
CA TYR A 158 10.89 -1.96 -0.20
C TYR A 158 11.07 -1.44 1.24
N PRO A 159 11.30 -0.14 1.39
CA PRO A 159 11.39 0.48 2.71
C PRO A 159 10.00 0.57 3.34
N MET A 160 9.95 0.40 4.65
CA MET A 160 8.74 0.67 5.40
C MET A 160 8.64 2.16 5.67
N VAL A 161 7.65 2.80 5.04
CA VAL A 161 7.46 4.25 5.13
C VAL A 161 6.02 4.59 5.47
N ASP A 162 5.85 5.77 6.05
CA ASP A 162 4.56 6.45 6.25
C ASP A 162 4.71 7.94 5.92
N LYS A 163 3.71 8.73 6.27
CA LYS A 163 3.73 10.20 6.21
C LYS A 163 3.05 10.77 7.45
N ASP A 164 3.45 11.97 7.81
CA ASP A 164 2.80 12.69 8.87
C ASP A 164 1.32 12.95 8.55
N PRO A 165 0.44 12.89 9.56
CA PRO A 165 -0.96 13.28 9.42
C PRO A 165 -1.08 14.70 8.88
N ILE A 166 -2.02 14.92 7.97
CA ILE A 166 -2.37 16.23 7.45
C ILE A 166 -3.62 16.76 8.12
N ALA A 167 -3.71 18.08 8.28
CA ALA A 167 -4.81 18.70 8.99
C ALA A 167 -6.10 18.84 8.15
N GLN A 168 -6.00 18.71 6.84
CA GLN A 168 -7.11 18.92 5.92
C GLN A 168 -7.05 17.94 4.76
N TRP A 169 -8.16 17.28 4.43
CA TRP A 169 -8.30 16.36 3.32
C TRP A 169 -9.08 16.93 2.15
N THR A 170 -9.97 17.88 2.43
CA THR A 170 -10.93 18.46 1.47
C THR A 170 -10.54 19.88 1.08
N PHE A 171 -10.44 20.13 -0.23
CA PHE A 171 -10.03 21.38 -0.85
C PHE A 171 -11.08 21.80 -1.89
N GLY A 172 -12.19 22.36 -1.44
CA GLY A 172 -13.31 22.72 -2.31
C GLY A 172 -13.94 21.47 -2.95
N ARG A 173 -13.75 21.29 -4.25
CA ARG A 173 -14.31 20.17 -5.03
C ARG A 173 -13.46 18.90 -4.99
N ILE A 174 -12.36 18.91 -4.26
CA ILE A 174 -11.37 17.84 -4.24
C ILE A 174 -11.23 17.32 -2.82
N THR A 175 -11.33 16.01 -2.62
CA THR A 175 -11.01 15.36 -1.34
C THR A 175 -10.01 14.22 -1.52
N LEU A 176 -9.17 14.01 -0.51
CA LEU A 176 -8.25 12.87 -0.43
C LEU A 176 -8.93 11.71 0.31
N MET A 177 -8.61 10.47 -0.06
CA MET A 177 -9.15 9.27 0.58
C MET A 177 -8.08 8.15 0.64
N GLY A 178 -8.14 7.32 1.68
CA GLY A 178 -7.20 6.21 1.88
C GLY A 178 -5.76 6.69 2.00
N ASP A 179 -4.80 5.96 1.40
CA ASP A 179 -3.37 6.31 1.51
C ASP A 179 -3.00 7.67 0.90
N ALA A 180 -3.86 8.29 0.10
CA ALA A 180 -3.66 9.67 -0.32
C ALA A 180 -3.88 10.65 0.83
N ALA A 181 -4.84 10.38 1.71
CA ALA A 181 -5.16 11.19 2.89
C ALA A 181 -4.28 10.84 4.10
N HIS A 182 -4.23 9.56 4.45
CA HIS A 182 -3.64 9.08 5.69
C HIS A 182 -2.82 7.78 5.50
N PRO A 183 -1.75 7.82 4.69
CA PRO A 183 -0.87 6.65 4.59
C PRO A 183 -0.34 6.34 5.98
N MET A 184 -0.45 5.08 6.37
CA MET A 184 -0.09 4.65 7.70
C MET A 184 0.93 3.53 7.68
N TYR A 185 1.74 3.47 8.72
CA TYR A 185 2.65 2.37 8.95
C TYR A 185 1.89 1.04 9.04
N PRO A 186 2.22 0.02 8.24
CA PRO A 186 1.39 -1.18 8.09
C PRO A 186 1.46 -2.15 9.28
N ARG A 187 1.97 -1.75 10.44
CA ARG A 187 2.14 -2.60 11.63
C ARG A 187 0.84 -3.24 12.10
N GLY A 188 -0.27 -2.52 11.97
CA GLY A 188 -1.60 -3.00 12.35
C GLY A 188 -2.37 -3.72 11.25
N SER A 189 -1.88 -3.72 10.00
CA SER A 189 -2.60 -4.21 8.82
C SER A 189 -3.97 -3.53 8.62
N ASN A 190 -4.08 -2.23 8.96
CA ASN A 190 -5.34 -1.49 8.99
C ASN A 190 -5.58 -0.58 7.77
N GLY A 191 -4.58 -0.35 6.90
CA GLY A 191 -4.70 0.61 5.80
C GLY A 191 -5.94 0.38 4.92
N SER A 192 -6.14 -0.85 4.44
CA SER A 192 -7.31 -1.20 3.63
C SER A 192 -8.63 -1.06 4.40
N ALA A 193 -8.64 -1.40 5.71
CA ALA A 193 -9.84 -1.25 6.53
C ALA A 193 -10.22 0.22 6.71
N GLN A 194 -9.25 1.09 6.94
CA GLN A 194 -9.48 2.54 7.03
C GLN A 194 -9.98 3.10 5.69
N ALA A 195 -9.38 2.74 4.57
CA ALA A 195 -9.85 3.15 3.26
C ALA A 195 -11.31 2.70 2.96
N LEU A 196 -11.73 1.54 3.46
CA LEU A 196 -13.13 1.08 3.36
C LEU A 196 -14.06 1.89 4.27
N ILE A 197 -13.60 2.30 5.45
CA ILE A 197 -14.35 3.19 6.35
C ILE A 197 -14.52 4.56 5.68
N ASP A 198 -13.45 5.13 5.09
CA ASP A 198 -13.50 6.38 4.34
C ASP A 198 -14.54 6.30 3.22
N ALA A 199 -14.46 5.26 2.39
CA ALA A 199 -15.38 5.07 1.26
C ALA A 199 -16.84 4.99 1.73
N ARG A 200 -17.10 4.28 2.83
CA ARG A 200 -18.45 4.18 3.42
C ARG A 200 -18.93 5.52 3.96
N THR A 201 -18.06 6.25 4.67
CA THR A 201 -18.40 7.57 5.26
C THR A 201 -18.69 8.56 4.15
N LEU A 202 -17.80 8.68 3.16
CA LEU A 202 -17.98 9.57 2.03
C LEU A 202 -19.26 9.26 1.23
N ALA A 203 -19.53 7.98 0.98
CA ALA A 203 -20.75 7.56 0.29
C ALA A 203 -22.02 7.92 1.09
N ALA A 204 -22.00 7.80 2.41
CA ALA A 204 -23.12 8.18 3.26
C ALA A 204 -23.36 9.70 3.24
N GLU A 205 -22.30 10.50 3.30
CA GLU A 205 -22.39 11.96 3.23
C GLU A 205 -22.94 12.42 1.87
N LEU A 206 -22.39 11.88 0.77
CA LEU A 206 -22.89 12.19 -0.58
C LEU A 206 -24.34 11.76 -0.82
N ALA A 207 -24.81 10.70 -0.16
CA ALA A 207 -26.19 10.25 -0.27
C ALA A 207 -27.16 11.07 0.59
N SER A 208 -26.71 11.68 1.68
CA SER A 208 -27.53 12.40 2.64
C SER A 208 -27.66 13.91 2.36
N GLN A 209 -26.72 14.47 1.59
CA GLN A 209 -26.63 15.92 1.33
C GLN A 209 -26.86 16.22 -0.14
N ALA A 210 -27.64 17.27 -0.41
CA ALA A 210 -27.91 17.73 -1.78
C ALA A 210 -26.70 18.47 -2.40
N ASP A 211 -25.89 19.13 -1.56
CA ASP A 211 -24.67 19.82 -1.99
C ASP A 211 -23.47 18.90 -1.81
N PRO A 212 -22.84 18.44 -2.91
CA PRO A 212 -21.67 17.59 -2.83
C PRO A 212 -20.47 18.24 -2.13
N LEU A 213 -20.35 19.57 -2.16
CA LEU A 213 -19.25 20.27 -1.47
C LEU A 213 -19.42 20.21 0.05
N ALA A 214 -20.65 20.37 0.53
CA ALA A 214 -20.96 20.18 1.95
C ALA A 214 -20.72 18.72 2.38
N ALA A 215 -21.05 17.75 1.52
CA ALA A 215 -20.80 16.35 1.78
C ALA A 215 -19.29 16.03 1.90
N LEU A 216 -18.44 16.61 1.04
CA LEU A 216 -16.99 16.46 1.13
C LEU A 216 -16.43 17.04 2.43
N GLN A 217 -16.96 18.16 2.89
CA GLN A 217 -16.55 18.77 4.17
C GLN A 217 -17.00 17.97 5.38
N SER A 218 -18.21 17.38 5.33
CA SER A 218 -18.71 16.52 6.42
C SER A 218 -17.99 15.17 6.50
N TYR A 219 -17.44 14.69 5.38
CA TYR A 219 -16.62 13.48 5.31
C TYR A 219 -15.30 13.64 6.07
N GLU A 220 -14.67 14.81 6.03
CA GLU A 220 -13.40 15.10 6.70
C GLU A 220 -13.54 15.07 8.22
#